data_d1d63740e0068a009e10cd9656e93227
#
_entry.id   d1d63740e0068a009e10cd9656e93227
#
_cell.length_a   1.000
_cell.length_b   1.000
_cell.length_c   1.000
_cell.angle_alpha   90.00
_cell.angle_beta   90.00
_cell.angle_gamma   90.00
#
_symmetry.space_group_name_H-M   'P 1'
#
loop_
_entity.id
_entity.type
_entity.pdbx_description
1 polymer ?
#
loop_
_entity_poly.entity_id
_entity_poly.type
_entity_poly.pdbx_seq_one_letter_code
_entity_poly.pdbx_strand_id
1 'polypeptide(L)'
;ECLNAISNSDLSFFLQLNFGSFEIRRHEIDKQIKIVKKNNGLCVNGEELSYKAINLFSRGIVERPLGDEKATKQMTEKVGVILEYMQNILGPIQYIKGQRLVDIDDSRILVSRQSELRGYSKRILETVNKIPEKFRTQMRSLDSLYSVKSNELDRTFLKRLFELKEGIDEETFKQKIELVRGKIQKLNERGISKMGTLDVTQFREEDARALKIYFEDFDEKYRVYEKMIEQIGLFKKIVDERFLFKHLEITNGQNLAIVDDDTQERIDLNKLSSGEQEILVLYYRLLFEIPEGSIVLIDEPEISLHIAWQRKFAQDLQEIVKLRNLFAIVATHSVQIVSGNRHIQYDLGEMYKNGLSKSE
;
A
#
# COMPACT_ATOMS: atom_id res chain seq x y z
N GLU A 1 -10.40 -13.13 6.50
CA GLU A 1 -10.97 -12.72 7.80
C GLU A 1 -10.07 -13.06 8.99
N CYS A 2 -9.55 -14.32 9.12
CA CYS A 2 -8.66 -14.68 10.24
C CYS A 2 -7.43 -13.77 10.38
N LEU A 3 -6.73 -13.48 9.28
CA LEU A 3 -5.58 -12.58 9.29
C LEU A 3 -5.96 -11.16 9.69
N ASN A 4 -7.10 -10.68 9.19
CA ASN A 4 -7.64 -9.37 9.56
C ASN A 4 -8.03 -9.29 11.03
N ALA A 5 -8.60 -10.37 11.59
CA ALA A 5 -8.91 -10.44 13.01
C ALA A 5 -7.65 -10.32 13.87
N ILE A 6 -6.56 -10.99 13.50
CA ILE A 6 -5.27 -10.86 14.20
C ILE A 6 -4.74 -9.43 14.11
N SER A 7 -4.79 -8.81 12.93
CA SER A 7 -4.35 -7.44 12.71
C SER A 7 -5.11 -6.43 13.58
N ASN A 8 -6.42 -6.63 13.70
CA ASN A 8 -7.31 -5.77 14.50
C ASN A 8 -7.34 -6.13 16.00
N SER A 9 -6.44 -6.99 16.46
CA SER A 9 -6.40 -7.45 17.87
C SER A 9 -7.69 -8.16 18.32
N ASP A 10 -8.44 -8.77 17.39
CA ASP A 10 -9.72 -9.43 17.67
C ASP A 10 -9.60 -10.95 17.65
N LEU A 11 -9.10 -11.54 18.75
CA LEU A 11 -9.12 -12.99 18.95
C LEU A 11 -10.53 -13.56 19.22
N SER A 12 -11.52 -12.70 19.54
CA SER A 12 -12.90 -13.15 19.78
C SER A 12 -13.53 -13.71 18.50
N PHE A 13 -13.07 -13.26 17.33
CA PHE A 13 -13.44 -13.81 16.04
C PHE A 13 -13.20 -15.34 15.96
N PHE A 14 -12.04 -15.81 16.43
CA PHE A 14 -11.71 -17.24 16.43
C PHE A 14 -12.61 -18.07 17.37
N LEU A 15 -13.17 -17.46 18.41
CA LEU A 15 -14.10 -18.15 19.31
C LEU A 15 -15.41 -18.49 18.59
N GLN A 16 -15.82 -17.70 17.59
CA GLN A 16 -17.07 -17.89 16.85
C GLN A 16 -16.93 -18.89 15.70
N LEU A 17 -15.69 -19.14 15.23
CA LEU A 17 -15.43 -20.08 14.15
C LEU A 17 -15.48 -21.53 14.62
N ASN A 18 -15.94 -22.42 13.73
CA ASN A 18 -15.83 -23.87 13.96
C ASN A 18 -14.58 -24.41 13.24
N PHE A 19 -13.49 -24.61 13.98
CA PHE A 19 -12.23 -25.12 13.46
C PHE A 19 -11.48 -25.92 14.54
N GLY A 20 -10.60 -26.82 14.08
CA GLY A 20 -9.70 -27.56 14.98
C GLY A 20 -8.41 -26.78 15.23
N SER A 21 -7.72 -26.40 14.16
CA SER A 21 -6.49 -25.61 14.22
C SER A 21 -6.40 -24.66 13.03
N PHE A 22 -5.75 -23.52 13.28
CA PHE A 22 -5.38 -22.52 12.28
C PHE A 22 -3.88 -22.27 12.41
N GLU A 23 -3.14 -22.38 11.31
CA GLU A 23 -1.69 -22.27 11.32
C GLU A 23 -1.19 -21.37 10.19
N ILE A 24 -0.27 -20.47 10.51
CA ILE A 24 0.45 -19.62 9.57
C ILE A 24 1.93 -19.85 9.78
N ARG A 25 2.66 -20.12 8.70
CA ARG A 25 4.12 -20.24 8.70
C ARG A 25 4.73 -19.15 7.84
N ARG A 26 5.68 -18.43 8.40
CA ARG A 26 6.49 -17.46 7.67
C ARG A 26 7.90 -18.05 7.48
N HIS A 27 8.15 -18.56 6.26
CA HIS A 27 9.39 -19.27 5.94
C HIS A 27 10.65 -18.41 6.09
N GLU A 28 10.57 -17.11 5.79
CA GLU A 28 11.72 -16.20 5.85
C GLU A 28 12.35 -16.07 7.24
N ILE A 29 11.57 -16.22 8.29
CA ILE A 29 12.01 -16.02 9.68
C ILE A 29 11.83 -17.29 10.54
N ASP A 30 11.48 -18.41 9.93
CA ASP A 30 11.19 -19.68 10.59
C ASP A 30 10.28 -19.54 11.82
N LYS A 31 9.28 -18.68 11.70
CA LYS A 31 8.28 -18.44 12.77
C LYS A 31 6.90 -18.86 12.30
N GLN A 32 6.14 -19.38 13.26
CA GLN A 32 4.77 -19.83 13.03
C GLN A 32 3.81 -19.28 14.08
N ILE A 33 2.57 -19.12 13.65
CA ILE A 33 1.42 -18.85 14.52
C ILE A 33 0.51 -20.06 14.41
N LYS A 34 0.24 -20.74 15.52
CA LYS A 34 -0.68 -21.87 15.59
C LYS A 34 -1.74 -21.59 16.62
N ILE A 35 -2.99 -21.49 16.18
CA ILE A 35 -4.17 -21.30 17.03
C ILE A 35 -4.96 -22.61 17.03
N VAL A 36 -5.19 -23.17 18.20
CA VAL A 36 -6.00 -24.38 18.39
C VAL A 36 -7.21 -24.04 19.25
N LYS A 37 -8.39 -24.43 18.80
CA LYS A 37 -9.61 -24.23 19.58
C LYS A 37 -9.69 -25.27 20.70
N LYS A 38 -9.95 -24.82 21.91
CA LYS A 38 -10.12 -25.64 23.12
C LYS A 38 -11.53 -25.43 23.65
N ASN A 39 -11.99 -26.36 24.49
CA ASN A 39 -13.32 -26.30 25.12
C ASN A 39 -13.54 -25.01 25.93
N ASN A 40 -12.49 -24.41 26.46
CA ASN A 40 -12.56 -23.24 27.35
C ASN A 40 -11.82 -22.00 26.83
N GLY A 41 -11.51 -21.93 25.52
CA GLY A 41 -10.80 -20.79 24.92
C GLY A 41 -9.99 -21.17 23.69
N LEU A 42 -8.84 -20.52 23.55
CA LEU A 42 -7.86 -20.75 22.48
C LEU A 42 -6.51 -21.14 23.08
N CYS A 43 -5.76 -21.94 22.35
CA CYS A 43 -4.35 -22.19 22.63
C CYS A 43 -3.53 -21.63 21.48
N VAL A 44 -2.68 -20.62 21.72
CA VAL A 44 -1.85 -19.96 20.72
C VAL A 44 -0.40 -20.31 21.00
N ASN A 45 0.24 -21.03 20.10
CA ASN A 45 1.63 -21.50 20.22
C ASN A 45 1.93 -22.20 21.58
N GLY A 46 0.97 -22.96 22.10
CA GLY A 46 1.10 -23.63 23.41
C GLY A 46 0.58 -22.83 24.60
N GLU A 47 0.34 -21.54 24.46
CA GLU A 47 -0.19 -20.67 25.50
C GLU A 47 -1.71 -20.68 25.53
N GLU A 48 -2.31 -21.06 26.66
CA GLU A 48 -3.77 -21.10 26.80
C GLU A 48 -4.35 -19.73 27.16
N LEU A 49 -5.41 -19.34 26.44
CA LEU A 49 -6.20 -18.15 26.62
C LEU A 49 -7.67 -18.52 26.87
N SER A 50 -8.21 -18.15 28.02
CA SER A 50 -9.59 -18.43 28.35
C SER A 50 -10.57 -17.52 27.58
N TYR A 51 -11.81 -17.99 27.35
CA TYR A 51 -12.90 -17.19 26.78
C TYR A 51 -13.07 -15.85 27.51
N LYS A 52 -12.99 -15.88 28.83
CA LYS A 52 -13.15 -14.68 29.67
C LYS A 52 -12.04 -13.65 29.36
N ALA A 53 -10.78 -14.08 29.30
CA ALA A 53 -9.64 -13.20 29.02
C ALA A 53 -9.76 -12.56 27.62
N ILE A 54 -10.08 -13.35 26.60
CA ILE A 54 -10.22 -12.87 25.21
C ILE A 54 -11.36 -11.85 25.10
N ASN A 55 -12.54 -12.16 25.65
CA ASN A 55 -13.69 -11.26 25.57
C ASN A 55 -13.48 -9.97 26.37
N LEU A 56 -12.79 -10.00 27.51
CA LEU A 56 -12.46 -8.79 28.27
C LEU A 56 -11.50 -7.91 27.48
N PHE A 57 -10.49 -8.48 26.87
CA PHE A 57 -9.55 -7.77 26.03
C PHE A 57 -10.23 -7.10 24.82
N SER A 58 -11.03 -7.87 24.05
CA SER A 58 -11.72 -7.37 22.85
C SER A 58 -12.76 -6.28 23.15
N ARG A 59 -13.32 -6.24 24.34
CA ARG A 59 -14.28 -5.21 24.75
C ARG A 59 -13.64 -3.94 25.30
N GLY A 60 -12.30 -3.89 25.42
CA GLY A 60 -11.59 -2.76 26.01
C GLY A 60 -11.96 -2.49 27.48
N ILE A 61 -12.56 -3.48 28.16
CA ILE A 61 -13.02 -3.32 29.53
C ILE A 61 -11.84 -3.51 30.47
N VAL A 62 -11.06 -2.43 30.65
CA VAL A 62 -10.08 -2.31 31.73
C VAL A 62 -10.73 -1.69 32.99
N GLU A 63 -11.98 -1.19 32.90
CA GLU A 63 -12.46 -0.20 33.86
C GLU A 63 -13.46 -0.71 34.94
N ARG A 64 -13.93 -1.96 34.96
CA ARG A 64 -14.64 -2.49 36.17
C ARG A 64 -14.41 -3.99 36.33
N PRO A 65 -13.47 -4.42 37.16
CA PRO A 65 -13.29 -5.83 37.47
C PRO A 65 -14.43 -6.35 38.34
N LEU A 66 -15.17 -7.32 37.81
CA LEU A 66 -16.02 -8.17 38.63
C LEU A 66 -15.13 -9.29 39.18
N GLY A 67 -14.39 -9.06 40.29
CA GLY A 67 -13.50 -10.01 40.92
C GLY A 67 -12.11 -9.48 41.21
N ASP A 68 -11.13 -10.36 41.42
CA ASP A 68 -9.74 -10.03 41.71
C ASP A 68 -9.13 -9.21 40.53
N GLU A 69 -8.91 -7.92 40.79
CA GLU A 69 -8.43 -6.92 39.84
C GLU A 69 -7.07 -7.31 39.28
N LYS A 70 -6.23 -7.89 40.12
CA LYS A 70 -4.85 -8.29 39.78
C LYS A 70 -4.83 -9.50 38.82
N ALA A 71 -5.69 -10.48 39.05
CA ALA A 71 -5.82 -11.65 38.19
C ALA A 71 -6.42 -11.28 36.80
N THR A 72 -7.42 -10.39 36.79
CA THR A 72 -8.04 -9.91 35.54
C THR A 72 -7.05 -9.13 34.68
N LYS A 73 -6.26 -8.23 35.29
CA LYS A 73 -5.22 -7.45 34.60
C LYS A 73 -4.14 -8.37 34.01
N GLN A 74 -3.66 -9.34 34.75
CA GLN A 74 -2.63 -10.29 34.30
C GLN A 74 -3.13 -11.16 33.11
N MET A 75 -4.43 -11.55 33.12
CA MET A 75 -5.03 -12.29 32.03
C MET A 75 -5.16 -11.47 30.74
N THR A 76 -5.55 -10.20 30.83
CA THR A 76 -5.65 -9.31 29.66
C THR A 76 -4.28 -8.91 29.11
N GLU A 77 -3.29 -8.68 29.98
CA GLU A 77 -1.91 -8.43 29.58
C GLU A 77 -1.34 -9.62 28.76
N LYS A 78 -1.61 -10.86 29.19
CA LYS A 78 -1.19 -12.07 28.45
C LYS A 78 -1.77 -12.10 27.03
N VAL A 79 -3.05 -11.75 26.85
CA VAL A 79 -3.68 -11.67 25.53
C VAL A 79 -2.98 -10.63 24.67
N GLY A 80 -2.69 -9.44 25.22
CA GLY A 80 -1.99 -8.36 24.54
C GLY A 80 -0.60 -8.77 24.04
N VAL A 81 0.21 -9.41 24.90
CA VAL A 81 1.55 -9.90 24.53
C VAL A 81 1.51 -10.93 23.40
N ILE A 82 0.54 -11.85 23.44
CA ILE A 82 0.37 -12.85 22.38
C ILE A 82 -0.05 -12.21 21.06
N LEU A 83 -0.97 -11.24 21.09
CA LEU A 83 -1.38 -10.48 19.90
C LEU A 83 -0.23 -9.66 19.30
N GLU A 84 0.53 -8.97 20.13
CA GLU A 84 1.71 -8.24 19.68
C GLU A 84 2.74 -9.16 19.02
N TYR A 85 2.99 -10.35 19.61
CA TYR A 85 3.83 -11.37 19.00
C TYR A 85 3.32 -11.82 17.62
N MET A 86 2.01 -12.06 17.50
CA MET A 86 1.39 -12.49 16.24
C MET A 86 1.48 -11.38 15.18
N GLN A 87 1.22 -10.13 15.56
CA GLN A 87 1.31 -8.97 14.67
C GLN A 87 2.75 -8.72 14.19
N ASN A 88 3.73 -8.90 15.08
CA ASN A 88 5.15 -8.78 14.73
C ASN A 88 5.61 -9.86 13.73
N ILE A 89 5.01 -11.05 13.76
CA ILE A 89 5.29 -12.08 12.75
C ILE A 89 4.68 -11.73 11.41
N LEU A 90 3.44 -11.26 11.39
CA LEU A 90 2.69 -11.00 10.17
C LEU A 90 3.09 -9.68 9.51
N GLY A 91 3.50 -8.69 10.29
CA GLY A 91 3.65 -7.32 9.83
C GLY A 91 2.31 -6.61 9.59
N PRO A 92 2.31 -5.44 8.95
CA PRO A 92 1.09 -4.70 8.70
C PRO A 92 0.16 -5.47 7.75
N ILE A 93 -1.10 -5.62 8.13
CA ILE A 93 -2.13 -6.23 7.27
C ILE A 93 -3.15 -5.17 6.90
N GLN A 94 -3.49 -5.11 5.61
CA GLN A 94 -4.52 -4.23 5.08
C GLN A 94 -5.62 -5.07 4.43
N TYR A 95 -6.85 -4.93 4.91
CA TYR A 95 -8.00 -5.64 4.38
C TYR A 95 -8.87 -4.72 3.55
N ILE A 96 -9.10 -5.10 2.30
CA ILE A 96 -9.92 -4.38 1.32
C ILE A 96 -11.10 -5.27 0.95
N LYS A 97 -12.31 -4.91 1.37
CA LYS A 97 -13.56 -5.57 0.96
C LYS A 97 -14.05 -4.96 -0.35
N GLY A 98 -14.47 -5.79 -1.31
CA GLY A 98 -14.98 -5.33 -2.61
C GLY A 98 -16.15 -4.37 -2.52
N GLN A 99 -17.01 -4.50 -1.51
CA GLN A 99 -18.11 -3.58 -1.24
C GLN A 99 -17.74 -2.40 -0.34
N ARG A 100 -16.50 -2.30 0.13
CA ARG A 100 -16.07 -1.34 1.16
C ARG A 100 -14.64 -0.88 0.92
N LEU A 101 -14.39 -0.27 -0.25
CA LEU A 101 -13.11 0.40 -0.55
C LEU A 101 -12.84 1.62 0.34
N VAL A 102 -13.79 1.95 1.20
CA VAL A 102 -13.76 3.10 2.10
C VAL A 102 -13.40 2.64 3.50
N ASP A 103 -12.51 3.37 4.17
CA ASP A 103 -12.22 3.18 5.58
C ASP A 103 -13.50 3.35 6.39
N ILE A 104 -13.99 2.25 6.93
CA ILE A 104 -15.04 2.27 7.93
C ILE A 104 -14.32 2.12 9.26
N ASP A 105 -14.42 3.16 10.08
CA ASP A 105 -14.20 3.02 11.50
C ASP A 105 -15.32 2.09 12.01
N ASP A 106 -14.99 0.82 12.18
CA ASP A 106 -15.93 -0.32 12.35
C ASP A 106 -16.71 -0.27 13.67
N SER A 107 -16.64 0.85 14.41
CA SER A 107 -17.16 0.88 15.77
C SER A 107 -18.67 1.12 15.92
N ARG A 108 -19.41 1.48 14.86
CA ARG A 108 -20.88 1.69 14.97
C ARG A 108 -21.55 1.63 13.61
N ILE A 109 -22.36 0.64 13.30
CA ILE A 109 -23.65 0.79 12.60
C ILE A 109 -24.25 -0.57 12.24
N LEU A 110 -25.37 -0.92 12.92
CA LEU A 110 -26.41 -1.82 12.43
C LEU A 110 -27.32 -0.99 11.51
N VAL A 111 -27.22 -1.15 10.18
CA VAL A 111 -28.01 -0.38 9.20
C VAL A 111 -28.58 -1.31 8.13
N SER A 112 -29.81 -1.06 7.72
CA SER A 112 -30.52 -1.84 6.69
C SER A 112 -29.84 -1.78 5.31
N ARG A 113 -29.95 -2.85 4.49
CA ARG A 113 -29.31 -2.96 3.17
C ARG A 113 -29.47 -1.77 2.22
N GLN A 114 -30.62 -1.11 2.20
CA GLN A 114 -30.85 0.06 1.32
C GLN A 114 -30.16 1.34 1.79
N SER A 115 -30.02 1.52 3.10
CA SER A 115 -29.24 2.62 3.67
C SER A 115 -27.72 2.38 3.55
N GLU A 116 -27.28 1.13 3.46
CA GLU A 116 -25.88 0.78 3.22
C GLU A 116 -25.39 1.24 1.84
N LEU A 117 -26.15 1.02 0.76
CA LEU A 117 -25.77 1.43 -0.61
C LEU A 117 -25.66 2.95 -0.75
N ARG A 118 -26.62 3.71 -0.20
CA ARG A 118 -26.57 5.19 -0.21
C ARG A 118 -25.41 5.71 0.65
N GLY A 119 -25.17 5.08 1.79
CA GLY A 119 -24.05 5.41 2.66
C GLY A 119 -22.70 5.07 2.03
N TYR A 120 -22.61 4.01 1.24
CA TYR A 120 -21.40 3.61 0.50
C TYR A 120 -21.03 4.62 -0.58
N SER A 121 -21.98 4.98 -1.47
CA SER A 121 -21.76 5.98 -2.53
C SER A 121 -21.33 7.33 -1.95
N LYS A 122 -21.93 7.80 -0.87
CA LYS A 122 -21.53 9.04 -0.20
C LYS A 122 -20.11 8.97 0.34
N ARG A 123 -19.71 7.84 0.93
CA ARG A 123 -18.37 7.65 1.50
C ARG A 123 -17.29 7.52 0.43
N ILE A 124 -17.57 6.87 -0.70
CA ILE A 124 -16.66 6.86 -1.85
C ILE A 124 -16.40 8.29 -2.33
N LEU A 125 -17.43 9.10 -2.51
CA LEU A 125 -17.31 10.49 -2.90
C LEU A 125 -16.43 11.28 -1.91
N GLU A 126 -16.65 11.11 -0.62
CA GLU A 126 -15.83 11.75 0.42
C GLU A 126 -14.36 11.31 0.34
N THR A 127 -14.10 10.02 0.06
CA THR A 127 -12.75 9.46 -0.06
C THR A 127 -12.06 9.94 -1.33
N VAL A 128 -12.74 9.89 -2.47
CA VAL A 128 -12.22 10.39 -3.76
C VAL A 128 -11.82 11.85 -3.66
N ASN A 129 -12.67 12.69 -3.05
CA ASN A 129 -12.40 14.13 -2.89
C ASN A 129 -11.20 14.44 -1.98
N LYS A 130 -10.81 13.51 -1.12
CA LYS A 130 -9.61 13.65 -0.28
C LYS A 130 -8.30 13.25 -0.98
N ILE A 131 -8.37 12.50 -2.09
CA ILE A 131 -7.19 12.04 -2.82
C ILE A 131 -6.25 13.18 -3.23
N PRO A 132 -6.71 14.29 -3.85
CA PRO A 132 -5.82 15.36 -4.25
C PRO A 132 -5.08 16.02 -3.08
N GLU A 133 -5.75 16.18 -1.95
CA GLU A 133 -5.14 16.77 -0.74
C GLU A 133 -4.13 15.82 -0.08
N LYS A 134 -4.48 14.53 0.04
CA LYS A 134 -3.56 13.50 0.53
C LYS A 134 -2.31 13.41 -0.35
N PHE A 135 -2.48 13.39 -1.66
CA PHE A 135 -1.38 13.37 -2.62
C PHE A 135 -0.47 14.59 -2.45
N ARG A 136 -1.07 15.79 -2.37
CA ARG A 136 -0.32 17.04 -2.14
C ARG A 136 0.45 17.01 -0.82
N THR A 137 -0.12 16.44 0.23
CA THR A 137 0.55 16.31 1.53
C THR A 137 1.76 15.40 1.44
N GLN A 138 1.66 14.27 0.74
CA GLN A 138 2.79 13.38 0.49
C GLN A 138 3.90 14.05 -0.32
N MET A 139 3.52 14.81 -1.37
CA MET A 139 4.48 15.56 -2.18
C MET A 139 5.21 16.64 -1.37
N ARG A 140 4.51 17.37 -0.49
CA ARG A 140 5.14 18.35 0.41
C ARG A 140 6.14 17.70 1.38
N SER A 141 5.84 16.49 1.86
CA SER A 141 6.77 15.75 2.70
C SER A 141 8.05 15.38 1.93
N LEU A 142 7.93 14.94 0.67
CA LEU A 142 9.08 14.68 -0.20
C LEU A 142 9.87 15.96 -0.52
N ASP A 143 9.20 17.07 -0.80
CA ASP A 143 9.85 18.38 -1.00
C ASP A 143 10.66 18.82 0.22
N SER A 144 10.16 18.55 1.42
CA SER A 144 10.88 18.82 2.67
C SER A 144 12.12 17.93 2.78
N LEU A 145 12.00 16.63 2.49
CA LEU A 145 13.15 15.71 2.46
C LEU A 145 14.19 16.11 1.41
N TYR A 146 13.73 16.48 0.21
CA TYR A 146 14.59 17.01 -0.85
C TYR A 146 15.35 18.25 -0.38
N SER A 147 14.68 19.19 0.26
CA SER A 147 15.30 20.42 0.77
C SER A 147 16.37 20.14 1.84
N VAL A 148 16.07 19.20 2.76
CA VAL A 148 17.05 18.77 3.77
C VAL A 148 18.28 18.15 3.10
N LYS A 149 18.06 17.23 2.14
CA LYS A 149 19.14 16.56 1.41
C LYS A 149 19.96 17.54 0.57
N SER A 150 19.31 18.48 -0.12
CA SER A 150 20.00 19.53 -0.89
C SER A 150 20.89 20.37 -0.01
N ASN A 151 20.36 20.86 1.13
CA ASN A 151 21.15 21.67 2.07
C ASN A 151 22.36 20.91 2.66
N GLU A 152 22.22 19.60 2.92
CA GLU A 152 23.33 18.75 3.37
C GLU A 152 24.44 18.67 2.32
N LEU A 153 24.08 18.40 1.08
CA LEU A 153 25.00 18.27 -0.04
C LEU A 153 25.67 19.61 -0.36
N ASP A 154 24.90 20.69 -0.41
CA ASP A 154 25.42 22.03 -0.71
C ASP A 154 26.41 22.50 0.36
N ARG A 155 26.14 22.24 1.65
CA ARG A 155 27.05 22.60 2.76
C ARG A 155 28.38 21.84 2.68
N THR A 156 28.39 20.62 2.15
CA THR A 156 29.59 19.78 2.06
C THR A 156 30.31 19.88 0.73
N PHE A 157 29.74 20.58 -0.25
CA PHE A 157 30.23 20.63 -1.63
C PHE A 157 31.68 21.08 -1.74
N LEU A 158 32.06 22.22 -1.15
CA LEU A 158 33.43 22.74 -1.23
C LEU A 158 34.46 21.81 -0.58
N LYS A 159 34.10 21.23 0.59
CA LYS A 159 34.97 20.26 1.26
C LYS A 159 35.21 19.05 0.35
N ARG A 160 34.18 18.46 -0.22
CA ARG A 160 34.26 17.32 -1.13
C ARG A 160 35.11 17.67 -2.39
N LEU A 161 34.91 18.90 -2.93
CA LEU A 161 35.63 19.37 -4.12
C LEU A 161 37.13 19.46 -3.86
N PHE A 162 37.54 19.94 -2.70
CA PHE A 162 38.97 20.07 -2.35
C PHE A 162 39.62 18.73 -1.98
N GLU A 163 38.86 17.80 -1.42
CA GLU A 163 39.32 16.45 -1.07
C GLU A 163 39.39 15.52 -2.30
N LEU A 164 38.62 15.81 -3.36
CA LEU A 164 38.55 14.98 -4.55
C LEU A 164 39.81 15.13 -5.42
N LYS A 165 40.51 14.02 -5.66
CA LYS A 165 41.74 14.01 -6.44
C LYS A 165 41.51 13.90 -7.93
N GLU A 166 40.50 13.13 -8.34
CA GLU A 166 40.20 12.81 -9.74
C GLU A 166 38.80 13.19 -10.12
N GLY A 167 38.62 13.81 -11.27
CA GLY A 167 37.34 14.14 -11.88
C GLY A 167 36.77 13.00 -12.72
N ILE A 168 35.83 13.32 -13.56
CA ILE A 168 35.31 12.44 -14.62
C ILE A 168 35.99 12.75 -15.93
N ASP A 169 36.04 11.76 -16.84
CA ASP A 169 36.44 11.99 -18.22
C ASP A 169 35.28 12.44 -19.11
N GLU A 170 35.61 12.84 -20.34
CA GLU A 170 34.63 13.35 -21.31
C GLU A 170 33.58 12.28 -21.70
N GLU A 171 33.96 11.01 -21.77
CA GLU A 171 33.02 9.94 -22.11
C GLU A 171 32.02 9.71 -20.98
N THR A 172 32.46 9.63 -19.74
CA THR A 172 31.60 9.55 -18.54
C THR A 172 30.69 10.78 -18.44
N PHE A 173 31.19 11.97 -18.75
CA PHE A 173 30.40 13.19 -18.79
C PHE A 173 29.24 13.07 -19.78
N LYS A 174 29.49 12.63 -21.04
CA LYS A 174 28.46 12.48 -22.08
C LYS A 174 27.37 11.47 -21.64
N GLN A 175 27.78 10.36 -21.03
CA GLN A 175 26.82 9.37 -20.54
C GLN A 175 25.97 9.91 -19.37
N LYS A 176 26.61 10.55 -18.40
CA LYS A 176 25.91 11.07 -17.22
C LYS A 176 24.98 12.24 -17.54
N ILE A 177 25.34 13.12 -18.45
CA ILE A 177 24.49 14.24 -18.85
C ILE A 177 23.18 13.77 -19.49
N GLU A 178 23.22 12.73 -20.33
CA GLU A 178 22.02 12.15 -20.94
C GLU A 178 21.15 11.44 -19.89
N LEU A 179 21.74 10.75 -18.93
CA LEU A 179 21.00 10.16 -17.81
C LEU A 179 20.28 11.24 -16.97
N VAL A 180 20.97 12.35 -16.67
CA VAL A 180 20.39 13.47 -15.91
C VAL A 180 19.23 14.11 -16.70
N ARG A 181 19.41 14.36 -18.00
CA ARG A 181 18.34 14.88 -18.86
C ARG A 181 17.12 13.97 -18.86
N GLY A 182 17.31 12.66 -19.00
CA GLY A 182 16.21 11.69 -18.93
C GLY A 182 15.53 11.67 -17.57
N LYS A 183 16.27 11.82 -16.47
CA LYS A 183 15.71 11.93 -15.11
C LYS A 183 14.91 13.24 -14.92
N ILE A 184 15.43 14.37 -15.40
CA ILE A 184 14.71 15.67 -15.36
C ILE A 184 13.41 15.58 -16.18
N GLN A 185 13.48 14.99 -17.39
CA GLN A 185 12.30 14.79 -18.20
C GLN A 185 11.22 13.98 -17.48
N LYS A 186 11.60 12.86 -16.84
CA LYS A 186 10.67 12.04 -16.04
C LYS A 186 10.04 12.82 -14.89
N LEU A 187 10.80 13.67 -14.19
CA LEU A 187 10.28 14.55 -13.15
C LEU A 187 9.23 15.52 -13.71
N ASN A 188 9.53 16.15 -14.84
CA ASN A 188 8.64 17.10 -15.49
C ASN A 188 7.35 16.44 -15.99
N GLU A 189 7.46 15.29 -16.65
CA GLU A 189 6.31 14.49 -17.12
C GLU A 189 5.39 14.02 -15.97
N ARG A 190 5.92 13.89 -14.76
CA ARG A 190 5.17 13.49 -13.56
C ARG A 190 4.72 14.69 -12.70
N GLY A 191 4.90 15.91 -13.18
CA GLY A 191 4.48 17.11 -12.45
C GLY A 191 5.26 17.38 -11.14
N ILE A 192 6.45 16.77 -10.99
CA ILE A 192 7.29 16.89 -9.79
C ILE A 192 8.35 17.97 -9.95
N SER A 193 8.37 18.69 -11.07
CA SER A 193 9.49 19.56 -11.46
C SER A 193 9.75 20.68 -10.47
N LYS A 194 10.95 20.69 -9.92
CA LYS A 194 11.67 21.86 -9.40
C LYS A 194 13.14 21.85 -9.82
N MET A 195 13.54 20.85 -10.59
CA MET A 195 14.89 20.80 -11.13
C MET A 195 14.92 21.52 -12.47
N GLY A 196 15.70 22.59 -12.55
CA GLY A 196 15.89 23.36 -13.79
C GLY A 196 16.53 22.51 -14.89
N THR A 197 16.44 23.00 -16.11
CA THR A 197 17.17 22.42 -17.25
C THR A 197 18.65 22.55 -17.03
N LEU A 198 19.39 21.52 -17.46
CA LEU A 198 20.84 21.53 -17.37
C LEU A 198 21.40 22.18 -18.65
N ASP A 199 21.94 23.38 -18.53
CA ASP A 199 22.49 24.14 -19.68
C ASP A 199 23.97 23.83 -19.95
N VAL A 200 24.57 22.86 -19.26
CA VAL A 200 25.95 22.43 -19.50
C VAL A 200 26.01 21.57 -20.76
N THR A 201 26.62 22.13 -21.82
CA THR A 201 26.69 21.50 -23.13
C THR A 201 28.10 21.02 -23.51
N GLN A 202 29.16 21.50 -22.83
CA GLN A 202 30.53 21.21 -23.14
C GLN A 202 31.29 20.73 -21.90
N PHE A 203 32.11 19.72 -22.09
CA PHE A 203 33.07 19.24 -21.09
C PHE A 203 34.33 20.12 -21.10
N ARG A 204 34.83 20.47 -19.91
CA ARG A 204 36.14 21.07 -19.71
C ARG A 204 36.86 20.30 -18.63
N GLU A 205 38.13 20.01 -18.84
CA GLU A 205 38.95 19.20 -17.91
C GLU A 205 39.11 19.88 -16.55
N GLU A 206 39.13 21.21 -16.51
CA GLU A 206 39.17 22.03 -15.30
C GLU A 206 37.92 21.87 -14.43
N ASP A 207 36.77 21.54 -15.03
CA ASP A 207 35.48 21.35 -14.37
C ASP A 207 35.25 19.88 -13.95
N ALA A 208 36.09 18.96 -14.36
CA ALA A 208 35.87 17.50 -14.24
C ALA A 208 35.55 17.04 -12.79
N ARG A 209 36.20 17.63 -11.78
CA ARG A 209 35.93 17.33 -10.35
C ARG A 209 34.61 17.88 -9.88
N ALA A 210 34.29 19.11 -10.27
CA ALA A 210 33.02 19.74 -9.92
C ALA A 210 31.82 19.00 -10.58
N LEU A 211 32.00 18.59 -11.84
CA LEU A 211 31.00 17.81 -12.58
C LEU A 211 30.76 16.44 -11.93
N LYS A 212 31.81 15.77 -11.45
CA LYS A 212 31.65 14.50 -10.72
C LYS A 212 30.73 14.66 -9.49
N ILE A 213 31.02 15.64 -8.64
CA ILE A 213 30.23 15.92 -7.44
C ILE A 213 28.79 16.33 -7.83
N TYR A 214 28.65 17.15 -8.88
CA TYR A 214 27.33 17.56 -9.36
C TYR A 214 26.46 16.35 -9.73
N PHE A 215 26.99 15.38 -10.48
CA PHE A 215 26.25 14.19 -10.86
C PHE A 215 25.93 13.29 -9.67
N GLU A 216 26.85 13.14 -8.72
CA GLU A 216 26.62 12.41 -7.47
C GLU A 216 25.50 13.07 -6.64
N ASP A 217 25.56 14.40 -6.48
CA ASP A 217 24.57 15.18 -5.76
C ASP A 217 23.20 15.14 -6.46
N PHE A 218 23.18 15.20 -7.78
CA PHE A 218 21.93 15.06 -8.54
C PHE A 218 21.31 13.69 -8.30
N ASP A 219 22.08 12.62 -8.33
CA ASP A 219 21.60 11.26 -8.08
C ASP A 219 21.03 11.11 -6.66
N GLU A 220 21.69 11.66 -5.65
CA GLU A 220 21.23 11.67 -4.27
C GLU A 220 19.91 12.47 -4.11
N LYS A 221 19.81 13.63 -4.74
CA LYS A 221 18.60 14.46 -4.76
C LYS A 221 17.46 13.77 -5.51
N TYR A 222 17.74 13.10 -6.63
CA TYR A 222 16.75 12.39 -7.43
C TYR A 222 16.16 11.17 -6.68
N ARG A 223 16.97 10.44 -5.93
CA ARG A 223 16.53 9.27 -5.13
C ARG A 223 15.36 9.60 -4.20
N VAL A 224 15.26 10.85 -3.73
CA VAL A 224 14.14 11.27 -2.87
C VAL A 224 12.80 11.11 -3.58
N TYR A 225 12.77 11.32 -4.89
CA TYR A 225 11.55 11.24 -5.69
C TYR A 225 11.39 9.94 -6.46
N GLU A 226 12.45 9.14 -6.61
CA GLU A 226 12.51 7.99 -7.52
C GLU A 226 11.31 7.05 -7.36
N LYS A 227 11.02 6.66 -6.13
CA LYS A 227 9.88 5.81 -5.82
C LYS A 227 8.55 6.45 -6.16
N MET A 228 8.37 7.72 -5.84
CA MET A 228 7.14 8.45 -6.15
C MET A 228 6.92 8.57 -7.66
N ILE A 229 8.00 8.79 -8.43
CA ILE A 229 7.95 8.84 -9.91
C ILE A 229 7.42 7.52 -10.48
N GLU A 230 7.90 6.38 -9.97
CA GLU A 230 7.45 5.06 -10.41
C GLU A 230 5.99 4.80 -10.03
N GLN A 231 5.60 5.16 -8.80
CA GLN A 231 4.22 5.03 -8.33
C GLN A 231 3.25 5.88 -9.15
N ILE A 232 3.60 7.14 -9.41
CA ILE A 232 2.82 8.03 -10.26
C ILE A 232 2.72 7.46 -11.68
N GLY A 233 3.85 6.96 -12.21
CA GLY A 233 3.88 6.36 -13.54
C GLY A 233 2.92 5.20 -13.69
N LEU A 234 2.93 4.29 -12.72
CA LEU A 234 2.03 3.14 -12.72
C LEU A 234 0.58 3.56 -12.49
N PHE A 235 0.33 4.48 -11.56
CA PHE A 235 -1.01 5.00 -11.31
C PHE A 235 -1.62 5.66 -12.54
N LYS A 236 -0.86 6.53 -13.22
CA LYS A 236 -1.28 7.17 -14.46
C LYS A 236 -1.57 6.16 -15.55
N LYS A 237 -0.69 5.19 -15.78
CA LYS A 237 -0.89 4.09 -16.73
C LYS A 237 -2.22 3.36 -16.45
N ILE A 238 -2.46 2.95 -15.20
CA ILE A 238 -3.66 2.20 -14.81
C ILE A 238 -4.94 3.02 -15.04
N VAL A 239 -4.94 4.29 -14.65
CA VAL A 239 -6.11 5.18 -14.80
C VAL A 239 -6.37 5.48 -16.27
N ASP A 240 -5.36 5.93 -17.03
CA ASP A 240 -5.49 6.34 -18.42
C ASP A 240 -5.92 5.16 -19.33
N GLU A 241 -5.52 3.93 -19.02
CA GLU A 241 -5.97 2.75 -19.77
C GLU A 241 -7.45 2.38 -19.54
N ARG A 242 -8.08 2.95 -18.52
CA ARG A 242 -9.46 2.63 -18.12
C ARG A 242 -10.44 3.76 -18.32
N PHE A 243 -9.96 4.98 -18.27
CA PHE A 243 -10.81 6.15 -18.43
C PHE A 243 -10.92 6.50 -19.91
N LEU A 244 -12.14 6.53 -20.42
CA LEU A 244 -12.41 6.90 -21.80
C LEU A 244 -12.58 8.42 -21.91
N PHE A 245 -11.90 9.03 -22.88
CA PHE A 245 -11.95 10.46 -23.18
C PHE A 245 -11.47 11.36 -22.01
N LYS A 246 -10.65 10.81 -21.12
CA LYS A 246 -10.08 11.55 -20.01
C LYS A 246 -8.84 10.86 -19.47
N HIS A 247 -7.94 11.63 -18.90
CA HIS A 247 -6.69 11.12 -18.35
C HIS A 247 -6.35 11.73 -17.00
N LEU A 248 -5.43 11.08 -16.29
CA LEU A 248 -4.86 11.57 -15.05
C LEU A 248 -3.74 12.57 -15.35
N GLU A 249 -3.85 13.77 -14.80
CA GLU A 249 -2.81 14.78 -14.86
C GLU A 249 -2.31 15.14 -13.46
N ILE A 250 -1.00 15.32 -13.35
CA ILE A 250 -0.39 15.92 -12.16
C ILE A 250 0.25 17.24 -12.61
N THR A 251 -0.33 18.33 -12.16
CA THR A 251 0.14 19.68 -12.54
C THR A 251 1.41 20.04 -11.78
N ASN A 252 2.15 21.05 -12.30
CA ASN A 252 3.36 21.59 -11.66
C ASN A 252 3.15 22.11 -10.22
N GLY A 253 1.89 22.30 -9.79
CA GLY A 253 1.51 22.59 -8.40
C GLY A 253 1.25 21.35 -7.56
N GLN A 254 1.65 20.15 -8.04
CA GLN A 254 1.45 18.86 -7.37
C GLN A 254 -0.04 18.56 -7.11
N ASN A 255 -0.93 19.05 -7.95
CA ASN A 255 -2.35 18.76 -7.90
C ASN A 255 -2.67 17.60 -8.82
N LEU A 256 -3.24 16.55 -8.25
CA LEU A 256 -3.80 15.43 -8.99
C LEU A 256 -5.19 15.83 -9.50
N ALA A 257 -5.41 15.70 -10.80
CA ALA A 257 -6.65 16.03 -11.46
C ALA A 257 -6.98 14.99 -12.55
N ILE A 258 -8.26 14.84 -12.85
CA ILE A 258 -8.72 14.18 -14.08
C ILE A 258 -9.07 15.27 -15.07
N VAL A 259 -8.59 15.11 -16.29
CA VAL A 259 -8.72 16.09 -17.38
C VAL A 259 -9.46 15.45 -18.54
N ASP A 260 -10.36 16.17 -19.15
CA ASP A 260 -11.07 15.79 -20.37
C ASP A 260 -10.14 15.91 -21.59
N ASP A 261 -10.09 14.88 -22.43
CA ASP A 261 -9.15 14.83 -23.57
C ASP A 261 -9.49 15.84 -24.67
N ASP A 262 -10.77 16.19 -24.84
CA ASP A 262 -11.22 17.10 -25.89
C ASP A 262 -11.13 18.57 -25.46
N THR A 263 -11.63 18.86 -24.25
CA THR A 263 -11.73 20.26 -23.77
C THR A 263 -10.49 20.70 -22.99
N GLN A 264 -9.66 19.77 -22.55
CA GLN A 264 -8.51 20.01 -21.66
C GLN A 264 -8.92 20.67 -20.33
N GLU A 265 -10.19 20.58 -19.96
CA GLU A 265 -10.70 21.08 -18.69
C GLU A 265 -10.63 20.03 -17.60
N ARG A 266 -10.48 20.48 -16.36
CA ARG A 266 -10.51 19.59 -15.19
C ARG A 266 -11.92 19.11 -14.94
N ILE A 267 -12.06 17.81 -14.76
CA ILE A 267 -13.31 17.15 -14.38
C ILE A 267 -13.38 17.09 -12.85
N ASP A 268 -14.49 17.54 -12.28
CA ASP A 268 -14.78 17.35 -10.86
C ASP A 268 -14.91 15.83 -10.57
N LEU A 269 -14.18 15.35 -9.58
CA LEU A 269 -14.15 13.91 -9.22
C LEU A 269 -15.56 13.38 -8.86
N ASN A 270 -16.48 14.25 -8.45
CA ASN A 270 -17.87 13.89 -8.22
C ASN A 270 -18.64 13.57 -9.51
N LYS A 271 -18.15 14.01 -10.67
CA LYS A 271 -18.76 13.74 -11.98
C LYS A 271 -18.27 12.43 -12.62
N LEU A 272 -17.31 11.78 -12.00
CA LEU A 272 -16.85 10.46 -12.42
C LEU A 272 -17.93 9.42 -12.12
N SER A 273 -18.02 8.40 -12.96
CA SER A 273 -18.85 7.23 -12.68
C SER A 273 -18.42 6.52 -11.40
N SER A 274 -19.32 5.78 -10.76
CA SER A 274 -19.00 5.04 -9.54
C SER A 274 -17.81 4.09 -9.74
N GLY A 275 -17.74 3.39 -10.85
CA GLY A 275 -16.62 2.49 -11.15
C GLY A 275 -15.29 3.23 -11.33
N GLU A 276 -15.28 4.42 -11.95
CA GLU A 276 -14.08 5.26 -12.06
C GLU A 276 -13.61 5.76 -10.69
N GLN A 277 -14.54 6.16 -9.84
CA GLN A 277 -14.24 6.58 -8.47
C GLN A 277 -13.63 5.41 -7.66
N GLU A 278 -14.20 4.21 -7.80
CA GLU A 278 -13.70 2.99 -7.15
C GLU A 278 -12.29 2.63 -7.62
N ILE A 279 -12.01 2.74 -8.91
CA ILE A 279 -10.67 2.56 -9.51
C ILE A 279 -9.68 3.56 -8.89
N LEU A 280 -10.03 4.83 -8.84
CA LEU A 280 -9.16 5.85 -8.25
C LEU A 280 -8.85 5.53 -6.78
N VAL A 281 -9.86 5.21 -5.98
CA VAL A 281 -9.67 4.90 -4.56
C VAL A 281 -8.82 3.65 -4.37
N LEU A 282 -9.14 2.56 -5.07
CA LEU A 282 -8.45 1.29 -4.92
C LEU A 282 -6.95 1.41 -5.25
N TYR A 283 -6.65 1.91 -6.45
CA TYR A 283 -5.26 2.00 -6.90
C TYR A 283 -4.46 3.09 -6.18
N TYR A 284 -5.12 4.18 -5.79
CA TYR A 284 -4.48 5.19 -4.93
C TYR A 284 -4.08 4.60 -3.58
N ARG A 285 -4.96 3.85 -2.92
CA ARG A 285 -4.63 3.16 -1.65
C ARG A 285 -3.48 2.18 -1.83
N LEU A 286 -3.56 1.31 -2.83
CA LEU A 286 -2.52 0.30 -3.08
C LEU A 286 -1.15 0.92 -3.35
N LEU A 287 -1.09 2.03 -4.09
CA LEU A 287 0.15 2.65 -4.51
C LEU A 287 0.71 3.66 -3.49
N PHE A 288 -0.14 4.39 -2.76
CA PHE A 288 0.31 5.55 -1.99
C PHE A 288 0.02 5.47 -0.49
N GLU A 289 -1.00 4.72 -0.05
CA GLU A 289 -1.41 4.71 1.35
C GLU A 289 -0.92 3.48 2.12
N ILE A 290 -0.91 2.30 1.47
CA ILE A 290 -0.51 1.06 2.13
C ILE A 290 0.99 1.09 2.43
N PRO A 291 1.42 0.83 3.67
CA PRO A 291 2.83 0.74 4.02
C PRO A 291 3.55 -0.36 3.24
N GLU A 292 4.85 -0.16 2.95
CA GLU A 292 5.67 -1.21 2.35
C GLU A 292 5.79 -2.43 3.25
N GLY A 293 5.94 -3.59 2.62
CA GLY A 293 6.03 -4.86 3.32
C GLY A 293 4.72 -5.34 3.92
N SER A 294 3.59 -4.66 3.63
CA SER A 294 2.26 -5.06 4.11
C SER A 294 1.73 -6.30 3.40
N ILE A 295 0.93 -7.07 4.12
CA ILE A 295 0.04 -8.09 3.55
C ILE A 295 -1.28 -7.41 3.18
N VAL A 296 -1.67 -7.47 1.91
CA VAL A 296 -2.93 -6.93 1.40
C VAL A 296 -3.91 -8.06 1.14
N LEU A 297 -5.04 -8.03 1.82
CA LEU A 297 -6.13 -8.98 1.63
C LEU A 297 -7.23 -8.29 0.86
N ILE A 298 -7.57 -8.79 -0.32
CA ILE A 298 -8.62 -8.22 -1.18
C ILE A 298 -9.72 -9.26 -1.35
N ASP A 299 -10.94 -8.89 -0.99
CA ASP A 299 -12.10 -9.78 -1.01
C ASP A 299 -13.10 -9.29 -2.05
N GLU A 300 -13.43 -10.18 -2.99
CA GLU A 300 -14.39 -9.95 -4.08
C GLU A 300 -14.18 -8.63 -4.86
N PRO A 301 -12.96 -8.34 -5.38
CA PRO A 301 -12.71 -7.09 -6.09
C PRO A 301 -13.60 -6.91 -7.33
N GLU A 302 -14.13 -8.00 -7.89
CA GLU A 302 -15.03 -7.98 -9.06
C GLU A 302 -16.32 -7.19 -8.81
N ILE A 303 -16.80 -7.09 -7.59
CA ILE A 303 -18.04 -6.38 -7.27
C ILE A 303 -17.92 -4.89 -7.59
N SER A 304 -16.72 -4.35 -7.39
CA SER A 304 -16.40 -2.93 -7.62
C SER A 304 -15.78 -2.66 -8.99
N LEU A 305 -15.51 -3.69 -9.79
CA LEU A 305 -14.80 -3.54 -11.07
C LEU A 305 -15.70 -3.89 -12.27
N HIS A 306 -15.74 -2.98 -13.24
CA HIS A 306 -16.35 -3.30 -14.53
C HIS A 306 -15.67 -4.52 -15.16
N ILE A 307 -16.44 -5.40 -15.83
CA ILE A 307 -15.95 -6.67 -16.36
C ILE A 307 -14.71 -6.52 -17.28
N ALA A 308 -14.62 -5.45 -18.04
CA ALA A 308 -13.46 -5.16 -18.88
C ALA A 308 -12.18 -4.89 -18.07
N TRP A 309 -12.32 -4.37 -16.84
CA TRP A 309 -11.19 -4.04 -15.96
C TRP A 309 -10.73 -5.23 -15.12
N GLN A 310 -11.63 -6.18 -14.86
CA GLN A 310 -11.30 -7.41 -14.11
C GLN A 310 -10.18 -8.20 -14.79
N ARG A 311 -10.11 -8.21 -16.12
CA ARG A 311 -9.08 -8.94 -16.88
C ARG A 311 -7.66 -8.42 -16.62
N LYS A 312 -7.51 -7.13 -16.39
CA LYS A 312 -6.21 -6.49 -16.14
C LYS A 312 -5.86 -6.42 -14.65
N PHE A 313 -6.83 -6.65 -13.78
CA PHE A 313 -6.67 -6.45 -12.33
C PHE A 313 -5.51 -7.26 -11.73
N ALA A 314 -5.40 -8.54 -12.09
CA ALA A 314 -4.34 -9.40 -11.57
C ALA A 314 -2.95 -8.94 -12.04
N GLN A 315 -2.82 -8.49 -13.29
CA GLN A 315 -1.57 -7.95 -13.83
C GLN A 315 -1.18 -6.66 -13.11
N ASP A 316 -2.11 -5.72 -12.98
CA ASP A 316 -1.86 -4.46 -12.27
C ASP A 316 -1.44 -4.72 -10.82
N LEU A 317 -2.15 -5.63 -10.14
CA LEU A 317 -1.83 -5.99 -8.76
C LEU A 317 -0.41 -6.58 -8.64
N GLN A 318 0.01 -7.43 -9.60
CA GLN A 318 1.37 -7.95 -9.63
C GLN A 318 2.42 -6.85 -9.83
N GLU A 319 2.18 -5.88 -10.74
CA GLU A 319 3.07 -4.73 -10.92
C GLU A 319 3.16 -3.89 -9.63
N ILE A 320 2.03 -3.65 -8.96
CA ILE A 320 1.97 -2.89 -7.70
C ILE A 320 2.69 -3.64 -6.56
N VAL A 321 2.41 -4.93 -6.42
CA VAL A 321 3.02 -5.78 -5.38
C VAL A 321 4.54 -5.76 -5.50
N LYS A 322 5.06 -5.86 -6.73
CA LYS A 322 6.50 -5.79 -7.01
C LYS A 322 7.06 -4.40 -6.69
N LEU A 323 6.41 -3.34 -7.16
CA LEU A 323 6.85 -1.95 -6.96
C LEU A 323 6.85 -1.54 -5.48
N ARG A 324 5.84 -2.00 -4.73
CA ARG A 324 5.60 -1.61 -3.34
C ARG A 324 6.13 -2.62 -2.32
N ASN A 325 6.77 -3.69 -2.78
CA ASN A 325 7.20 -4.81 -1.92
C ASN A 325 6.07 -5.29 -1.01
N LEU A 326 4.88 -5.54 -1.58
CA LEU A 326 3.71 -6.03 -0.86
C LEU A 326 3.55 -7.54 -1.04
N PHE A 327 2.72 -8.14 -0.20
CA PHE A 327 2.20 -9.49 -0.41
C PHE A 327 0.68 -9.42 -0.53
N ALA A 328 0.08 -9.93 -1.61
CA ALA A 328 -1.36 -9.84 -1.83
C ALA A 328 -2.01 -11.21 -1.85
N ILE A 329 -3.16 -11.32 -1.17
CA ILE A 329 -4.07 -12.46 -1.24
C ILE A 329 -5.42 -11.94 -1.73
N VAL A 330 -5.92 -12.51 -2.82
CA VAL A 330 -7.20 -12.13 -3.42
C VAL A 330 -8.16 -13.29 -3.31
N ALA A 331 -9.30 -13.07 -2.67
CA ALA A 331 -10.44 -13.97 -2.69
C ALA A 331 -11.42 -13.49 -3.79
N THR A 332 -11.72 -14.33 -4.78
CA THR A 332 -12.56 -13.94 -5.92
C THR A 332 -13.34 -15.12 -6.48
N HIS A 333 -14.54 -14.84 -6.97
CA HIS A 333 -15.33 -15.75 -7.78
C HIS A 333 -15.25 -15.41 -9.29
N SER A 334 -14.51 -14.35 -9.67
CA SER A 334 -14.40 -13.92 -11.06
C SER A 334 -13.41 -14.76 -11.86
N VAL A 335 -13.93 -15.49 -12.85
CA VAL A 335 -13.12 -16.20 -13.83
C VAL A 335 -12.21 -15.24 -14.61
N GLN A 336 -12.63 -13.98 -14.79
CA GLN A 336 -11.86 -12.96 -15.51
C GLN A 336 -10.59 -12.55 -14.76
N ILE A 337 -10.67 -12.42 -13.44
CA ILE A 337 -9.52 -12.09 -12.60
C ILE A 337 -8.51 -13.24 -12.57
N VAL A 338 -9.00 -14.48 -12.53
CA VAL A 338 -8.16 -15.68 -12.43
C VAL A 338 -7.54 -16.06 -13.77
N SER A 339 -8.19 -15.67 -14.89
CA SER A 339 -7.76 -16.05 -16.24
C SER A 339 -6.31 -15.63 -16.51
N GLY A 340 -5.49 -16.59 -16.98
CA GLY A 340 -4.05 -16.38 -17.23
C GLY A 340 -3.14 -16.52 -16.01
N ASN A 341 -3.69 -16.63 -14.79
CA ASN A 341 -2.94 -16.67 -13.55
C ASN A 341 -3.07 -18.00 -12.78
N ARG A 342 -3.31 -19.10 -13.49
CA ARG A 342 -3.54 -20.43 -12.87
C ARG A 342 -2.40 -20.90 -11.96
N HIS A 343 -1.18 -20.48 -12.20
CA HIS A 343 0.01 -20.87 -11.43
C HIS A 343 0.04 -20.31 -10.02
N ILE A 344 -0.75 -19.24 -9.73
CA ILE A 344 -0.90 -18.63 -8.41
C ILE A 344 -2.31 -18.81 -7.83
N GLN A 345 -3.14 -19.61 -8.49
CA GLN A 345 -4.51 -19.88 -8.07
C GLN A 345 -4.55 -21.09 -7.12
N TYR A 346 -5.36 -20.96 -6.09
CA TYR A 346 -5.73 -22.05 -5.20
C TYR A 346 -7.24 -22.26 -5.25
N ASP A 347 -7.68 -23.42 -5.78
CA ASP A 347 -9.09 -23.82 -5.77
C ASP A 347 -9.43 -24.47 -4.42
N LEU A 348 -10.17 -23.74 -3.59
CA LEU A 348 -10.56 -24.22 -2.26
C LEU A 348 -11.47 -25.46 -2.31
N GLY A 349 -12.27 -25.62 -3.38
CA GLY A 349 -13.13 -26.78 -3.56
C GLY A 349 -12.34 -28.04 -3.85
N GLU A 350 -11.31 -27.96 -4.69
CA GLU A 350 -10.41 -29.09 -4.97
C GLU A 350 -9.54 -29.44 -3.73
N MET A 351 -9.05 -28.44 -3.04
CA MET A 351 -8.27 -28.63 -1.80
C MET A 351 -9.10 -29.34 -0.73
N TYR A 352 -10.38 -28.98 -0.58
CA TYR A 352 -11.29 -29.63 0.36
C TYR A 352 -11.53 -31.11 0.00
N LYS A 353 -11.79 -31.43 -1.26
CA LYS A 353 -11.96 -32.80 -1.75
C LYS A 353 -10.71 -33.65 -1.51
N ASN A 354 -9.54 -33.10 -1.83
CA ASN A 354 -8.26 -33.79 -1.64
C ASN A 354 -7.87 -33.94 -0.15
N GLY A 355 -8.36 -33.06 0.73
CA GLY A 355 -8.19 -33.17 2.18
C GLY A 355 -9.03 -34.29 2.79
N LEU A 356 -10.25 -34.48 2.30
CA LEU A 356 -11.13 -35.58 2.73
C LEU A 356 -10.61 -36.95 2.29
N SER A 357 -9.99 -37.06 1.10
CA SER A 357 -9.42 -38.31 0.59
C SER A 357 -8.14 -38.76 1.30
N LYS A 358 -7.53 -37.91 2.13
CA LYS A 358 -6.34 -38.26 2.96
C LYS A 358 -6.69 -38.60 4.42
N SER A 359 -7.96 -38.50 4.78
CA SER A 359 -8.45 -38.79 6.15
C SER A 359 -9.27 -40.08 6.23
N GLU A 360 -9.36 -40.82 5.14
CA GLU A 360 -9.78 -42.23 5.09
C GLU A 360 -8.54 -43.14 4.90
#